data_b15b48f1ae3d2761679bd733ba681669
#
_entry.id   b15b48f1ae3d2761679bd733ba681669
#
_cell.length_a   1.000
_cell.length_b   1.000
_cell.length_c   1.000
_cell.angle_alpha   90.00
_cell.angle_beta   90.00
_cell.angle_gamma   90.00
#
_symmetry.space_group_name_H-M   'P 1'
#
loop_
_entity.id
_entity.type
_entity.pdbx_description
1 polymer ?
#
loop_
_entity_poly.entity_id
_entity_poly.type
_entity_poly.pdbx_seq_one_letter_code
_entity_poly.pdbx_strand_id
1 'polypeptide(L)'
;MYSELAEGHPIRTYLHETELIQNLLEEIMQTDPEKDYQKFYNLFNHLSTVEKRFQRKENQLFPFLEQKGWTNPSQNMWSFHDTIRDMFRLVRKNLEEKDLAKAKENMVYVEDNLQRLLSVEYNILFARSLEILSEEDWIKMRQGEDEIGWMLPTPPPTYPNESGYIHPSEDTTLPMWFSMKMHSTTTKAI
;
A
#
# COMPACT_ATOMS: atom_id res chain seq x y z
N MET A 1 -5.71 18.07 -0.04
CA MET A 1 -6.61 16.97 0.33
C MET A 1 -5.89 16.02 1.31
N TYR A 2 -4.88 15.24 0.89
CA TYR A 2 -4.25 14.26 1.79
C TYR A 2 -3.36 14.87 2.87
N SER A 3 -2.74 16.03 2.64
CA SER A 3 -1.89 16.74 3.60
C SER A 3 -2.63 17.23 4.86
N GLU A 4 -3.95 17.28 4.82
CA GLU A 4 -4.80 17.74 5.94
C GLU A 4 -5.31 16.58 6.81
N LEU A 5 -5.05 15.34 6.42
CA LEU A 5 -5.48 14.18 7.20
C LEU A 5 -4.68 14.06 8.50
N ALA A 6 -5.40 13.92 9.61
CA ALA A 6 -4.79 13.75 10.93
C ALA A 6 -4.01 12.42 11.04
N GLU A 7 -3.03 12.36 11.94
CA GLU A 7 -2.34 11.13 12.28
C GLU A 7 -3.34 10.08 12.79
N GLY A 8 -3.12 8.82 12.41
CA GLY A 8 -4.04 7.72 12.72
C GLY A 8 -5.23 7.59 11.77
N HIS A 9 -5.50 8.57 10.90
CA HIS A 9 -6.53 8.42 9.86
C HIS A 9 -6.16 7.27 8.91
N PRO A 10 -7.06 6.31 8.61
CA PRO A 10 -6.75 5.14 7.80
C PRO A 10 -6.09 5.45 6.45
N ILE A 11 -6.56 6.47 5.72
CA ILE A 11 -5.94 6.87 4.45
C ILE A 11 -4.53 7.38 4.66
N ARG A 12 -4.25 8.14 5.73
CA ARG A 12 -2.88 8.60 6.02
C ARG A 12 -1.94 7.44 6.28
N THR A 13 -2.40 6.42 6.98
CA THR A 13 -1.66 5.17 7.19
C THR A 13 -1.34 4.48 5.86
N TYR A 14 -2.31 4.38 4.94
CA TYR A 14 -2.05 3.86 3.60
C TYR A 14 -1.00 4.68 2.83
N LEU A 15 -0.99 6.00 2.99
CA LEU A 15 0.01 6.85 2.33
C LEU A 15 1.42 6.61 2.89
N HIS A 16 1.59 6.48 4.21
CA HIS A 16 2.88 6.13 4.82
C HIS A 16 3.37 4.74 4.35
N GLU A 17 2.47 3.76 4.26
CA GLU A 17 2.81 2.46 3.70
C GLU A 17 3.15 2.53 2.20
N THR A 18 2.55 3.44 1.45
CA THR A 18 2.90 3.68 0.05
C THR A 18 4.34 4.15 -0.09
N GLU A 19 4.79 5.08 0.76
CA GLU A 19 6.19 5.50 0.80
C GLU A 19 7.13 4.35 1.14
N LEU A 20 6.76 3.55 2.15
CA LEU A 20 7.53 2.36 2.53
C LEU A 20 7.65 1.36 1.36
N ILE A 21 6.54 1.05 0.68
CA ILE A 21 6.53 0.15 -0.47
C ILE A 21 7.44 0.69 -1.58
N GLN A 22 7.37 1.97 -1.90
CA GLN A 22 8.19 2.58 -2.94
C GLN A 22 9.68 2.51 -2.61
N ASN A 23 10.05 2.80 -1.36
CA ASN A 23 11.44 2.70 -0.91
C ASN A 23 11.94 1.24 -0.97
N LEU A 24 11.12 0.28 -0.56
CA LEU A 24 11.45 -1.14 -0.64
C LEU A 24 11.61 -1.62 -2.09
N LEU A 25 10.71 -1.19 -2.98
CA LEU A 25 10.81 -1.49 -4.41
C LEU A 25 12.08 -0.90 -5.02
N GLU A 26 12.40 0.35 -4.74
CA GLU A 26 13.63 0.97 -5.24
C GLU A 26 14.86 0.20 -4.78
N GLU A 27 14.93 -0.16 -3.50
CA GLU A 27 16.08 -0.87 -2.94
C GLU A 27 16.20 -2.31 -3.46
N ILE A 28 15.09 -3.06 -3.55
CA ILE A 28 15.11 -4.44 -4.03
C ILE A 28 15.46 -4.52 -5.52
N MET A 29 14.99 -3.57 -6.34
CA MET A 29 15.30 -3.54 -7.77
C MET A 29 16.76 -3.20 -8.05
N GLN A 30 17.43 -2.49 -7.13
CA GLN A 30 18.88 -2.21 -7.20
C GLN A 30 19.72 -3.35 -6.63
N THR A 31 19.13 -4.31 -5.92
CA THR A 31 19.83 -5.42 -5.28
C THR A 31 19.87 -6.63 -6.22
N ASP A 32 21.06 -7.09 -6.56
CA ASP A 32 21.25 -8.31 -7.35
C ASP A 32 21.24 -9.53 -6.40
N PRO A 33 20.25 -10.43 -6.50
CA PRO A 33 20.15 -11.59 -5.63
C PRO A 33 21.30 -12.59 -5.81
N GLU A 34 21.99 -12.58 -6.94
CA GLU A 34 23.17 -13.42 -7.16
C GLU A 34 24.40 -12.91 -6.40
N LYS A 35 24.46 -11.59 -6.12
CA LYS A 35 25.56 -10.96 -5.38
C LYS A 35 25.25 -10.81 -3.90
N ASP A 36 24.01 -10.48 -3.54
CA ASP A 36 23.58 -10.30 -2.17
C ASP A 36 22.18 -10.92 -1.94
N TYR A 37 22.18 -12.25 -1.87
CA TYR A 37 20.95 -13.01 -1.62
C TYR A 37 20.25 -12.62 -0.34
N GLN A 38 21.02 -12.45 0.76
CA GLN A 38 20.41 -12.18 2.07
C GLN A 38 19.71 -10.82 2.10
N LYS A 39 20.32 -9.80 1.52
CA LYS A 39 19.70 -8.48 1.41
C LYS A 39 18.43 -8.53 0.58
N PHE A 40 18.50 -9.15 -0.61
CA PHE A 40 17.32 -9.30 -1.49
C PHE A 40 16.20 -10.06 -0.78
N TYR A 41 16.51 -11.16 -0.11
CA TYR A 41 15.54 -11.97 0.62
C TYR A 41 14.88 -11.22 1.77
N ASN A 42 15.65 -10.42 2.52
CA ASN A 42 15.12 -9.61 3.62
C ASN A 42 14.18 -8.51 3.10
N LEU A 43 14.57 -7.82 2.02
CA LEU A 43 13.75 -6.80 1.36
C LEU A 43 12.46 -7.41 0.80
N PHE A 44 12.55 -8.55 0.16
CA PHE A 44 11.40 -9.29 -0.36
C PHE A 44 10.43 -9.71 0.77
N ASN A 45 10.94 -10.20 1.88
CA ASN A 45 10.11 -10.56 3.03
C ASN A 45 9.42 -9.33 3.63
N HIS A 46 10.12 -8.21 3.74
CA HIS A 46 9.51 -6.97 4.22
C HIS A 46 8.41 -6.49 3.24
N LEU A 47 8.71 -6.47 1.94
CA LEU A 47 7.72 -6.10 0.92
C LEU A 47 6.51 -7.03 0.92
N SER A 48 6.69 -8.33 1.21
CA SER A 48 5.59 -9.31 1.31
C SER A 48 4.58 -8.98 2.41
N THR A 49 4.93 -8.14 3.38
CA THR A 49 3.98 -7.66 4.41
C THR A 49 2.89 -6.74 3.84
N VAL A 50 2.96 -6.38 2.56
CA VAL A 50 1.87 -5.72 1.81
C VAL A 50 0.55 -6.48 1.91
N GLU A 51 0.58 -7.76 2.20
CA GLU A 51 -0.60 -8.58 2.49
C GLU A 51 -1.49 -7.96 3.57
N LYS A 52 -0.92 -7.37 4.62
CA LYS A 52 -1.67 -6.67 5.66
C LYS A 52 -2.45 -5.46 5.10
N ARG A 53 -1.86 -4.74 4.15
CA ARG A 53 -2.52 -3.65 3.45
C ARG A 53 -3.71 -4.16 2.61
N PHE A 54 -3.55 -5.28 1.90
CA PHE A 54 -4.62 -5.90 1.13
C PHE A 54 -5.77 -6.33 2.05
N GLN A 55 -5.45 -7.04 3.13
CA GLN A 55 -6.45 -7.49 4.11
C GLN A 55 -7.22 -6.34 4.74
N ARG A 56 -6.57 -5.22 5.09
CA ARG A 56 -7.29 -4.05 5.61
C ARG A 56 -8.23 -3.45 4.58
N LYS A 57 -7.83 -3.35 3.31
CA LYS A 57 -8.74 -2.90 2.25
C LYS A 57 -9.92 -3.85 2.07
N GLU A 58 -9.65 -5.14 1.98
CA GLU A 58 -10.65 -6.18 1.74
C GLU A 58 -11.62 -6.34 2.91
N ASN A 59 -11.14 -6.29 4.15
CA ASN A 59 -11.94 -6.56 5.34
C ASN A 59 -12.47 -5.31 6.05
N GLN A 60 -11.97 -4.12 5.71
CA GLN A 60 -12.35 -2.86 6.32
C GLN A 60 -12.85 -1.86 5.26
N LEU A 61 -11.98 -1.33 4.42
CA LEU A 61 -12.33 -0.25 3.52
C LEU A 61 -13.45 -0.63 2.53
N PHE A 62 -13.35 -1.77 1.86
CA PHE A 62 -14.33 -2.19 0.87
C PHE A 62 -15.72 -2.42 1.46
N PRO A 63 -15.90 -3.12 2.59
CA PRO A 63 -17.20 -3.24 3.23
C PRO A 63 -17.86 -1.90 3.58
N PHE A 64 -17.09 -0.91 4.06
CA PHE A 64 -17.63 0.43 4.31
C PHE A 64 -18.09 1.12 3.03
N LEU A 65 -17.33 1.00 1.94
CA LEU A 65 -17.69 1.56 0.64
C LEU A 65 -18.94 0.86 0.05
N GLU A 66 -19.04 -0.45 0.18
CA GLU A 66 -20.21 -1.23 -0.25
C GLU A 66 -21.49 -0.80 0.46
N GLN A 67 -21.41 -0.53 1.77
CA GLN A 67 -22.55 -0.02 2.54
C GLN A 67 -23.02 1.36 2.04
N LYS A 68 -22.16 2.13 1.41
CA LYS A 68 -22.47 3.42 0.78
C LYS A 68 -22.84 3.27 -0.71
N GLY A 69 -22.94 2.05 -1.21
CA GLY A 69 -23.35 1.75 -2.59
C GLY A 69 -22.22 1.76 -3.62
N TRP A 70 -20.96 1.89 -3.20
CA TRP A 70 -19.81 1.82 -4.13
C TRP A 70 -19.14 0.45 -4.06
N THR A 71 -19.57 -0.46 -4.95
CA THR A 71 -19.13 -1.88 -4.98
C THR A 71 -17.97 -2.16 -5.94
N ASN A 72 -17.64 -1.23 -6.84
CA ASN A 72 -16.58 -1.43 -7.83
C ASN A 72 -15.20 -1.78 -7.23
N PRO A 73 -14.75 -1.17 -6.11
CA PRO A 73 -13.47 -1.52 -5.52
C PRO A 73 -13.37 -2.98 -5.13
N SER A 74 -14.37 -3.53 -4.43
CA SER A 74 -14.36 -4.93 -4.02
C SER A 74 -14.41 -5.88 -5.22
N GLN A 75 -15.17 -5.56 -6.26
CA GLN A 75 -15.30 -6.41 -7.44
C GLN A 75 -14.01 -6.48 -8.28
N ASN A 76 -13.29 -5.36 -8.42
CA ASN A 76 -12.16 -5.26 -9.35
C ASN A 76 -10.80 -5.38 -8.64
N MET A 77 -10.66 -4.84 -7.43
CA MET A 77 -9.37 -4.81 -6.75
C MET A 77 -9.02 -6.12 -6.07
N TRP A 78 -10.00 -6.95 -5.68
CA TRP A 78 -9.73 -8.29 -5.15
C TRP A 78 -8.94 -9.15 -6.14
N SER A 79 -9.40 -9.23 -7.38
CA SER A 79 -8.70 -9.99 -8.41
C SER A 79 -7.31 -9.40 -8.71
N PHE A 80 -7.16 -8.10 -8.59
CA PHE A 80 -5.86 -7.45 -8.74
C PHE A 80 -4.92 -7.79 -7.58
N HIS A 81 -5.41 -7.78 -6.32
CA HIS A 81 -4.64 -8.25 -5.18
C HIS A 81 -4.21 -9.72 -5.35
N ASP A 82 -5.12 -10.59 -5.80
CA ASP A 82 -4.82 -12.01 -6.03
C ASP A 82 -3.75 -12.19 -7.11
N THR A 83 -3.79 -11.41 -8.17
CA THR A 83 -2.73 -11.40 -9.20
C THR A 83 -1.38 -11.05 -8.59
N ILE A 84 -1.32 -10.03 -7.72
CA ILE A 84 -0.08 -9.65 -7.04
C ILE A 84 0.37 -10.74 -6.06
N ARG A 85 -0.57 -11.36 -5.31
CA ARG A 85 -0.27 -12.50 -4.43
C ARG A 85 0.38 -13.66 -5.19
N ASP A 86 -0.13 -13.98 -6.37
CA ASP A 86 0.43 -15.04 -7.21
C ASP A 86 1.86 -14.71 -7.68
N MET A 87 2.12 -13.45 -8.01
CA MET A 87 3.47 -13.00 -8.37
C MET A 87 4.44 -13.11 -7.18
N PHE A 88 4.01 -12.73 -5.97
CA PHE A 88 4.81 -12.92 -4.76
C PHE A 88 5.10 -14.41 -4.50
N ARG A 89 4.12 -15.29 -4.68
CA ARG A 89 4.32 -16.74 -4.55
C ARG A 89 5.37 -17.26 -5.55
N LEU A 90 5.31 -16.77 -6.78
CA LEU A 90 6.26 -17.15 -7.82
C LEU A 90 7.69 -16.71 -7.50
N VAL A 91 7.89 -15.45 -7.07
CA VAL A 91 9.22 -14.97 -6.65
C VAL A 91 9.72 -15.78 -5.45
N ARG A 92 8.87 -16.04 -4.45
CA ARG A 92 9.23 -16.85 -3.28
C ARG A 92 9.68 -18.25 -3.68
N LYS A 93 8.94 -18.91 -4.56
CA LYS A 93 9.31 -20.22 -5.12
C LYS A 93 10.70 -20.18 -5.79
N ASN A 94 10.96 -19.18 -6.64
CA ASN A 94 12.25 -19.04 -7.28
C ASN A 94 13.39 -18.83 -6.26
N LEU A 95 13.16 -18.07 -5.19
CA LEU A 95 14.15 -17.89 -4.11
C LEU A 95 14.43 -19.20 -3.35
N GLU A 96 13.40 -19.99 -3.07
CA GLU A 96 13.50 -21.30 -2.42
C GLU A 96 14.25 -22.31 -3.30
N GLU A 97 13.99 -22.33 -4.58
CA GLU A 97 14.63 -23.17 -5.59
C GLU A 97 16.02 -22.66 -5.99
N LYS A 98 16.46 -21.51 -5.48
CA LYS A 98 17.72 -20.82 -5.84
C LYS A 98 17.83 -20.45 -7.33
N ASP A 99 16.70 -20.32 -8.01
CA ASP A 99 16.64 -19.77 -9.36
C ASP A 99 16.61 -18.23 -9.28
N LEU A 100 17.78 -17.66 -8.96
CA LEU A 100 17.89 -16.24 -8.63
C LEU A 100 17.69 -15.33 -9.85
N ALA A 101 18.02 -15.83 -11.03
CA ALA A 101 17.78 -15.13 -12.29
C ALA A 101 16.27 -14.93 -12.52
N LYS A 102 15.46 -16.00 -12.32
CA LYS A 102 14.00 -15.91 -12.41
C LYS A 102 13.39 -15.11 -11.27
N ALA A 103 13.94 -15.20 -10.06
CA ALA A 103 13.49 -14.36 -8.95
C ALA A 103 13.61 -12.88 -9.30
N LYS A 104 14.73 -12.48 -9.89
CA LYS A 104 14.96 -11.10 -10.36
C LYS A 104 14.03 -10.70 -11.50
N GLU A 105 13.84 -11.56 -12.48
CA GLU A 105 12.92 -11.33 -13.60
C GLU A 105 11.47 -11.16 -13.12
N ASN A 106 10.99 -12.07 -12.26
CA ASN A 106 9.63 -12.03 -11.76
C ASN A 106 9.40 -10.86 -10.79
N MET A 107 10.44 -10.35 -10.13
CA MET A 107 10.34 -9.17 -9.29
C MET A 107 9.96 -7.90 -10.09
N VAL A 108 10.34 -7.82 -11.37
CA VAL A 108 9.92 -6.73 -12.26
C VAL A 108 8.39 -6.69 -12.40
N TYR A 109 7.76 -7.86 -12.53
CA TYR A 109 6.29 -7.93 -12.61
C TYR A 109 5.62 -7.55 -11.29
N VAL A 110 6.23 -7.91 -10.15
CA VAL A 110 5.75 -7.46 -8.82
C VAL A 110 5.81 -5.94 -8.74
N GLU A 111 6.94 -5.33 -9.11
CA GLU A 111 7.12 -3.88 -9.12
C GLU A 111 6.06 -3.20 -9.99
N ASP A 112 5.92 -3.60 -11.25
CA ASP A 112 4.98 -2.99 -12.20
C ASP A 112 3.54 -3.02 -11.68
N ASN A 113 3.11 -4.17 -11.13
CA ASN A 113 1.74 -4.31 -10.64
C ASN A 113 1.51 -3.57 -9.32
N LEU A 114 2.47 -3.55 -8.41
CA LEU A 114 2.38 -2.72 -7.20
C LEU A 114 2.31 -1.24 -7.56
N GLN A 115 3.15 -0.73 -8.45
CA GLN A 115 3.11 0.67 -8.87
C GLN A 115 1.76 1.04 -9.50
N ARG A 116 1.19 0.17 -10.33
CA ARG A 116 -0.16 0.37 -10.90
C ARG A 116 -1.22 0.40 -9.81
N LEU A 117 -1.17 -0.54 -8.85
CA LEU A 117 -2.10 -0.59 -7.73
C LEU A 117 -2.03 0.69 -6.90
N LEU A 118 -0.84 1.11 -6.50
CA LEU A 118 -0.62 2.34 -5.73
C LEU A 118 -1.15 3.58 -6.45
N SER A 119 -0.99 3.64 -7.78
CA SER A 119 -1.53 4.72 -8.61
C SER A 119 -3.06 4.76 -8.60
N VAL A 120 -3.72 3.60 -8.74
CA VAL A 120 -5.20 3.50 -8.69
C VAL A 120 -5.72 3.85 -7.30
N GLU A 121 -5.05 3.38 -6.26
CA GLU A 121 -5.40 3.71 -4.88
C GLU A 121 -5.33 5.21 -4.62
N TYR A 122 -4.23 5.84 -4.98
CA TYR A 122 -4.00 7.26 -4.74
C TYR A 122 -4.96 8.15 -5.52
N ASN A 123 -5.12 7.89 -6.82
CA ASN A 123 -5.86 8.78 -7.71
C ASN A 123 -7.38 8.55 -7.69
N ILE A 124 -7.83 7.34 -7.34
CA ILE A 124 -9.24 6.98 -7.45
C ILE A 124 -9.79 6.51 -6.10
N LEU A 125 -9.23 5.42 -5.54
CA LEU A 125 -9.82 4.78 -4.38
C LEU A 125 -9.85 5.72 -3.18
N PHE A 126 -8.71 6.27 -2.78
CA PHE A 126 -8.62 7.08 -1.57
C PHE A 126 -9.34 8.42 -1.71
N ALA A 127 -9.19 9.09 -2.88
CA ALA A 127 -9.87 10.35 -3.13
C ALA A 127 -11.40 10.20 -3.01
N ARG A 128 -11.95 9.18 -3.67
CA ARG A 128 -13.39 8.95 -3.65
C ARG A 128 -13.88 8.41 -2.29
N SER A 129 -13.06 7.64 -1.59
CA SER A 129 -13.39 7.18 -0.24
C SER A 129 -13.58 8.35 0.72
N LEU A 130 -12.73 9.37 0.64
CA LEU A 130 -12.86 10.60 1.44
C LEU A 130 -14.13 11.40 1.14
N GLU A 131 -14.67 11.29 -0.08
CA GLU A 131 -15.94 11.94 -0.45
C GLU A 131 -17.16 11.16 0.05
N ILE A 132 -17.07 9.84 0.14
CA ILE A 132 -18.20 8.92 0.41
C ILE A 132 -18.34 8.63 1.89
N LEU A 133 -17.22 8.40 2.60
CA LEU A 133 -17.23 7.93 3.99
C LEU A 133 -17.28 9.11 4.96
N SER A 134 -18.07 8.92 6.02
CA SER A 134 -18.18 9.88 7.11
C SER A 134 -17.01 9.73 8.10
N GLU A 135 -16.84 10.73 8.95
CA GLU A 135 -15.88 10.70 10.06
C GLU A 135 -16.09 9.50 10.98
N GLU A 136 -17.35 9.16 11.26
CA GLU A 136 -17.70 7.99 12.08
C GLU A 136 -17.28 6.67 11.42
N ASP A 137 -17.40 6.57 10.09
CA ASP A 137 -16.95 5.40 9.34
C ASP A 137 -15.42 5.23 9.47
N TRP A 138 -14.64 6.31 9.39
CA TRP A 138 -13.19 6.29 9.56
C TRP A 138 -12.76 5.88 10.97
N ILE A 139 -13.44 6.39 11.99
CA ILE A 139 -13.19 6.00 13.39
C ILE A 139 -13.41 4.50 13.59
N LYS A 140 -14.54 3.99 13.13
CA LYS A 140 -14.86 2.55 13.23
C LYS A 140 -13.87 1.70 12.45
N MET A 141 -13.49 2.13 11.25
CA MET A 141 -12.50 1.44 10.43
C MET A 141 -11.16 1.34 11.14
N ARG A 142 -10.66 2.45 11.69
CA ARG A 142 -9.39 2.45 12.42
C ARG A 142 -9.39 1.50 13.62
N GLN A 143 -10.48 1.42 14.36
CA GLN A 143 -10.64 0.48 15.48
C GLN A 143 -10.55 -0.99 15.04
N GLY A 144 -11.08 -1.32 13.86
CA GLY A 144 -11.02 -2.69 13.32
C GLY A 144 -9.66 -3.07 12.71
N GLU A 145 -8.79 -2.11 12.42
CA GLU A 145 -7.48 -2.36 11.82
C GLU A 145 -6.47 -3.00 12.76
N ASP A 146 -6.63 -2.85 14.08
CA ASP A 146 -5.70 -3.39 15.09
C ASP A 146 -5.57 -4.91 15.02
N GLU A 147 -6.61 -5.62 14.62
CA GLU A 147 -6.62 -7.08 14.48
C GLU A 147 -5.85 -7.56 13.24
N ILE A 148 -5.74 -6.72 12.22
CA ILE A 148 -5.06 -7.05 10.96
C ILE A 148 -3.60 -6.63 11.01
N GLY A 149 -3.34 -5.43 11.51
CA GLY A 149 -2.00 -4.85 11.60
C GLY A 149 -1.56 -4.10 10.33
N TRP A 150 -0.31 -3.69 10.31
CA TRP A 150 0.27 -2.78 9.31
C TRP A 150 1.62 -3.28 8.81
N MET A 151 2.07 -2.71 7.68
CA MET A 151 3.45 -2.86 7.20
C MET A 151 4.44 -2.04 8.03
N LEU A 152 3.95 -0.98 8.68
CA LEU A 152 4.76 -0.05 9.46
C LEU A 152 5.39 -0.74 10.67
N PRO A 153 6.61 -0.35 11.08
CA PRO A 153 7.30 -0.94 12.22
C PRO A 153 6.61 -0.67 13.55
N THR A 154 5.86 0.44 13.63
CA THR A 154 5.04 0.81 14.79
C THR A 154 3.59 1.02 14.34
N PRO A 155 2.62 0.57 15.15
CA PRO A 155 1.21 0.85 14.86
C PRO A 155 0.97 2.36 14.75
N PRO A 156 0.11 2.80 13.81
CA PRO A 156 -0.31 4.19 13.75
C PRO A 156 -1.11 4.57 15.01
N PRO A 157 -1.15 5.87 15.36
CA PRO A 157 -1.98 6.34 16.47
C PRO A 157 -3.45 5.94 16.34
N THR A 158 -4.17 6.00 17.44
CA THR A 158 -5.63 5.90 17.42
C THR A 158 -6.26 7.04 16.60
N TYR A 159 -7.48 6.85 16.14
CA TYR A 159 -8.21 7.89 15.41
C TYR A 159 -9.65 8.00 15.94
N PRO A 160 -10.13 9.22 16.30
CA PRO A 160 -9.34 10.44 16.38
C PRO A 160 -8.26 10.34 17.46
N ASN A 161 -7.16 11.07 17.26
CA ASN A 161 -6.08 11.06 18.24
C ASN A 161 -6.54 11.84 19.50
N GLU A 162 -6.64 11.17 20.65
CA GLU A 162 -7.08 11.77 21.91
C GLU A 162 -6.11 12.82 22.47
N SER A 163 -4.89 12.87 21.98
CA SER A 163 -3.91 13.91 22.33
C SER A 163 -4.22 15.21 21.57
N GLY A 164 -5.26 15.92 21.97
CA GLY A 164 -5.77 17.14 21.37
C GLY A 164 -4.75 17.98 20.59
N TYR A 165 -5.14 18.38 19.37
CA TYR A 165 -4.51 19.40 18.56
C TYR A 165 -3.01 19.23 18.32
N ILE A 166 -2.65 18.42 17.33
CA ILE A 166 -1.32 18.55 16.76
C ILE A 166 -1.39 19.64 15.70
N HIS A 167 -0.63 20.73 15.92
CA HIS A 167 -0.27 21.65 14.87
C HIS A 167 0.15 20.86 13.63
N PRO A 168 -0.28 21.23 12.40
CA PRO A 168 0.35 20.71 11.21
C PRO A 168 1.84 21.02 11.34
N SER A 169 2.65 20.02 11.56
CA SER A 169 4.10 20.17 11.44
C SER A 169 4.36 20.59 9.99
N GLU A 170 5.09 21.68 9.80
CA GLU A 170 5.42 22.24 8.47
C GLU A 170 6.18 21.29 7.54
N ASP A 171 6.39 20.03 7.95
CA ASP A 171 7.27 19.05 7.31
C ASP A 171 6.56 17.83 6.69
N THR A 172 5.24 17.85 6.50
CA THR A 172 4.49 16.74 5.89
C THR A 172 3.95 17.06 4.49
N THR A 173 4.74 17.75 3.68
CA THR A 173 4.55 17.68 2.24
C THR A 173 5.06 16.33 1.75
N LEU A 174 4.16 15.49 1.24
CA LEU A 174 4.58 14.30 0.47
C LEU A 174 5.68 14.74 -0.50
N PRO A 175 6.80 14.02 -0.60
CA PRO A 175 7.90 14.40 -1.46
C PRO A 175 7.40 14.70 -2.87
N MET A 176 7.92 15.75 -3.51
CA MET A 176 7.48 16.19 -4.84
C MET A 176 7.58 15.07 -5.89
N TRP A 177 8.47 14.10 -5.72
CA TRP A 177 8.61 12.91 -6.54
C TRP A 177 7.43 11.92 -6.42
N PHE A 178 6.74 11.92 -5.27
CA PHE A 178 5.54 11.10 -5.05
C PHE A 178 4.43 11.52 -6.03
N SER A 179 4.20 12.81 -6.19
CA SER A 179 3.23 13.35 -7.15
C SER A 179 3.65 13.09 -8.61
N MET A 180 4.95 13.19 -8.91
CA MET A 180 5.47 12.98 -10.28
C MET A 180 5.39 11.51 -10.72
N LYS A 181 5.76 10.55 -9.86
CA LYS A 181 5.68 9.11 -10.21
C LYS A 181 4.23 8.66 -10.42
N MET A 182 3.30 9.15 -9.60
CA MET A 182 1.89 8.76 -9.71
C MET A 182 1.20 9.29 -10.97
N HIS A 183 1.60 10.44 -11.49
CA HIS A 183 1.04 11.00 -12.73
C HIS A 183 1.68 10.40 -14.01
N SER A 184 2.91 9.93 -13.93
CA SER A 184 3.63 9.34 -15.08
C SER A 184 3.07 7.99 -15.52
N THR A 185 2.41 7.24 -14.62
CA THR A 185 1.87 5.91 -14.93
C THR A 185 0.50 5.95 -15.65
N THR A 186 -0.17 7.09 -15.65
CA THR A 186 -1.53 7.22 -16.22
C THR A 186 -1.53 7.36 -17.76
N THR A 187 -0.38 7.59 -18.37
CA THR A 187 -0.31 7.92 -19.82
C THR A 187 -0.07 6.70 -20.73
N LYS A 188 -0.03 5.47 -20.21
CA LYS A 188 0.19 4.24 -21.00
C LYS A 188 -0.91 3.19 -20.90
N ALA A 189 -2.14 3.60 -20.70
CA ALA A 189 -3.30 2.69 -20.76
C ALA A 189 -4.31 3.22 -21.79
N ILE A 190 -3.99 3.06 -23.08
CA ILE A 190 -4.93 2.93 -24.18
C ILE A 190 -4.63 1.62 -24.89
#